data_48ce11cc92f9102dcafed05921856746
#
_entry.id   48ce11cc92f9102dcafed05921856746
#
_cell.length_a   1.000
_cell.length_b   1.000
_cell.length_c   1.000
_cell.angle_alpha   90.00
_cell.angle_beta   90.00
_cell.angle_gamma   90.00
#
_symmetry.space_group_name_H-M   'P 1'
#
loop_
_entity.id
_entity.type
_entity.pdbx_description
1 polymer ?
#
loop_
_entity_poly.entity_id
_entity_poly.type
_entity_poly.pdbx_seq_one_letter_code
_entity_poly.pdbx_strand_id
1 'polypeptide(L)'
;LFLVSCAAVNSSPISTVAATDTSTPHPTSTPVPQATRTPTPLVCTATQGSILNVDIPTQKLNRSINTNIYLPPCYDPKKEGGYPWLIMLHGQAATNAQWLELGLTNAADDLITSKEIQPLVIVMPFEVTWTPGPRESQFDEALMEDVLPHIEENYAVCKERTCRAIGGLSRGGNWAVHLGFVSPEVFGIVGAHSTPLFYGELWNIQAAAGLPPESIPLVLVDAGDKDAEKEKVQEFVTALKDAGVPYQFFEFEGRHEPSYWSAHVADYLRWYAQAFTRLQSEK
;
A
#
# COMPACT_ATOMS: atom_id res chain seq x y z
N LEU A 1 -15.05 -28.01 -69.09
CA LEU A 1 -15.03 -28.22 -70.56
C LEU A 1 -13.72 -27.67 -71.12
N PHE A 2 -12.91 -28.63 -71.72
CA PHE A 2 -11.83 -28.45 -72.71
C PHE A 2 -10.64 -27.54 -72.40
N LEU A 3 -9.42 -28.11 -72.15
CA LEU A 3 -8.45 -28.66 -73.11
C LEU A 3 -8.00 -27.72 -74.21
N VAL A 4 -6.69 -27.43 -74.30
CA VAL A 4 -5.69 -28.01 -75.21
C VAL A 4 -4.42 -27.15 -75.13
N SER A 5 -3.24 -27.55 -74.69
CA SER A 5 -2.11 -28.28 -75.30
C SER A 5 -1.62 -27.76 -76.65
N CYS A 6 -0.32 -27.47 -76.64
CA CYS A 6 0.71 -27.73 -77.70
C CYS A 6 1.94 -26.84 -77.43
N ALA A 7 3.10 -27.25 -77.08
CA ALA A 7 4.12 -28.12 -77.59
C ALA A 7 5.01 -27.50 -78.69
N ALA A 8 6.29 -27.44 -78.36
CA ALA A 8 7.55 -27.63 -79.16
C ALA A 8 7.90 -26.58 -80.21
N VAL A 9 9.17 -26.16 -80.36
CA VAL A 9 10.30 -26.91 -80.93
C VAL A 9 11.61 -26.14 -80.73
N ASN A 10 12.69 -26.88 -80.57
CA ASN A 10 14.11 -26.70 -80.63
C ASN A 10 14.68 -25.63 -81.59
N SER A 11 15.77 -25.02 -81.15
CA SER A 11 17.02 -24.97 -81.88
C SER A 11 18.15 -24.36 -81.02
N SER A 12 19.21 -25.15 -80.79
CA SER A 12 20.57 -24.65 -80.54
C SER A 12 21.24 -24.45 -81.88
N PRO A 13 22.27 -23.61 -82.10
CA PRO A 13 23.59 -23.88 -81.54
C PRO A 13 24.49 -22.63 -81.35
N ILE A 14 25.68 -22.93 -80.94
CA ILE A 14 27.03 -22.31 -81.17
C ILE A 14 27.64 -21.57 -79.95
N SER A 15 28.65 -22.26 -79.43
CA SER A 15 29.74 -21.82 -78.57
C SER A 15 30.49 -20.63 -79.10
N THR A 16 30.79 -19.70 -78.20
CA THR A 16 31.97 -18.87 -78.24
C THR A 16 32.62 -18.82 -76.87
N VAL A 17 33.84 -19.31 -76.79
CA VAL A 17 34.69 -19.27 -75.62
C VAL A 17 35.24 -17.86 -75.51
N ALA A 18 35.03 -17.17 -74.43
CA ALA A 18 35.67 -15.92 -74.09
C ALA A 18 36.41 -16.06 -72.76
N ALA A 19 37.54 -15.47 -72.69
CA ALA A 19 38.62 -15.64 -71.73
C ALA A 19 38.17 -15.38 -70.26
N THR A 20 38.70 -16.21 -69.39
CA THR A 20 38.63 -16.07 -67.93
C THR A 20 39.53 -14.95 -67.44
N ASP A 21 38.95 -13.83 -67.04
CA ASP A 21 39.60 -12.86 -66.12
C ASP A 21 39.46 -13.36 -64.69
N THR A 22 40.60 -13.74 -64.13
CA THR A 22 40.71 -14.11 -62.69
C THR A 22 40.80 -12.87 -61.85
N SER A 23 39.67 -12.34 -61.42
CA SER A 23 39.66 -11.29 -60.41
C SER A 23 39.82 -11.91 -59.02
N THR A 24 40.91 -11.53 -58.37
CA THR A 24 41.19 -11.82 -56.95
C THR A 24 40.10 -11.28 -56.04
N PRO A 25 39.54 -12.09 -55.13
CA PRO A 25 38.50 -11.58 -54.21
C PRO A 25 39.12 -10.59 -53.25
N HIS A 26 38.57 -9.38 -53.22
CA HIS A 26 38.87 -8.35 -52.23
C HIS A 26 38.30 -8.85 -50.86
N PRO A 27 39.02 -8.70 -49.74
CA PRO A 27 38.50 -9.09 -48.44
C PRO A 27 37.27 -8.23 -48.07
N THR A 28 36.12 -8.87 -47.98
CA THR A 28 34.90 -8.23 -47.46
C THR A 28 35.09 -7.94 -45.98
N SER A 29 35.17 -6.67 -45.61
CA SER A 29 35.21 -6.25 -44.23
C SER A 29 33.87 -6.59 -43.57
N THR A 30 33.88 -7.58 -42.69
CA THR A 30 32.73 -7.92 -41.84
C THR A 30 32.45 -6.73 -40.92
N PRO A 31 31.23 -6.17 -40.90
CA PRO A 31 30.91 -5.09 -39.97
C PRO A 31 31.03 -5.60 -38.54
N VAL A 32 31.89 -4.94 -37.76
CA VAL A 32 31.99 -5.16 -36.32
C VAL A 32 30.63 -4.82 -35.68
N PRO A 33 30.02 -5.72 -34.90
CA PRO A 33 28.77 -5.41 -34.22
C PRO A 33 28.96 -4.20 -33.34
N GLN A 34 28.25 -3.11 -33.61
CA GLN A 34 28.22 -1.93 -32.79
C GLN A 34 27.54 -2.30 -31.50
N ALA A 35 28.25 -2.22 -30.38
CA ALA A 35 27.69 -2.51 -29.07
C ALA A 35 26.47 -1.60 -28.81
N THR A 36 25.30 -2.20 -28.81
CA THR A 36 24.06 -1.52 -28.43
C THR A 36 24.24 -1.06 -26.98
N ARG A 37 24.39 0.22 -26.74
CA ARG A 37 24.38 0.75 -25.38
C ARG A 37 23.03 0.48 -24.78
N THR A 38 22.94 -0.47 -23.85
CA THR A 38 21.78 -0.64 -22.98
C THR A 38 21.59 0.69 -22.24
N PRO A 39 20.42 1.35 -22.33
CA PRO A 39 20.21 2.58 -21.60
C PRO A 39 20.38 2.28 -20.11
N THR A 40 21.27 3.00 -19.45
CA THR A 40 21.39 2.96 -17.99
C THR A 40 20.04 3.38 -17.41
N PRO A 41 19.41 2.60 -16.51
CA PRO A 41 18.17 3.00 -15.88
C PRO A 41 18.37 4.39 -15.25
N LEU A 42 17.45 5.31 -15.51
CA LEU A 42 17.43 6.60 -14.82
C LEU A 42 17.19 6.31 -13.33
N VAL A 43 18.22 6.56 -12.53
CA VAL A 43 18.09 6.45 -11.06
C VAL A 43 17.23 7.61 -10.59
N CYS A 44 16.09 7.30 -10.01
CA CYS A 44 15.25 8.32 -9.39
C CYS A 44 15.98 8.93 -8.18
N THR A 45 15.96 10.26 -8.08
CA THR A 45 16.62 11.04 -7.00
C THR A 45 15.62 11.87 -6.19
N ALA A 46 14.32 11.62 -6.35
CA ALA A 46 13.30 12.32 -5.58
C ALA A 46 13.46 12.00 -4.08
N THR A 47 13.39 13.03 -3.26
CA THR A 47 13.44 12.92 -1.79
C THR A 47 12.10 13.18 -1.15
N GLN A 48 11.10 13.57 -1.93
CA GLN A 48 9.73 13.81 -1.48
C GLN A 48 8.76 12.96 -2.28
N GLY A 49 7.77 12.44 -1.58
CA GLY A 49 6.62 11.78 -2.16
C GLY A 49 5.62 12.76 -2.76
N SER A 50 4.53 12.25 -3.29
CA SER A 50 3.45 13.06 -3.81
C SER A 50 2.15 12.75 -3.06
N ILE A 51 1.29 13.76 -2.93
CA ILE A 51 -0.02 13.64 -2.31
C ILE A 51 -1.07 13.88 -3.40
N LEU A 52 -1.94 12.90 -3.58
CA LEU A 52 -3.10 12.97 -4.47
C LEU A 52 -4.35 13.12 -3.63
N ASN A 53 -5.32 13.91 -4.08
CA ASN A 53 -6.65 13.99 -3.47
C ASN A 53 -7.66 13.43 -4.47
N VAL A 54 -8.40 12.40 -4.08
CA VAL A 54 -9.30 11.64 -4.95
C VAL A 54 -10.66 11.50 -4.28
N ASP A 55 -11.73 11.73 -5.04
CA ASP A 55 -13.10 11.41 -4.61
C ASP A 55 -13.45 10.00 -5.08
N ILE A 56 -13.54 9.06 -4.15
CA ILE A 56 -13.89 7.66 -4.42
C ILE A 56 -15.39 7.50 -4.31
N PRO A 57 -16.09 7.15 -5.41
CA PRO A 57 -17.53 6.92 -5.39
C PRO A 57 -17.90 5.75 -4.47
N THR A 58 -19.01 5.87 -3.76
CA THR A 58 -19.60 4.77 -2.96
C THR A 58 -21.11 4.79 -3.05
N GLN A 59 -21.73 3.62 -3.06
CA GLN A 59 -23.18 3.46 -2.96
C GLN A 59 -23.66 3.29 -1.50
N LYS A 60 -22.72 3.10 -0.57
CA LYS A 60 -23.01 2.91 0.86
C LYS A 60 -23.32 4.22 1.59
N LEU A 61 -22.72 5.29 1.11
CA LEU A 61 -22.89 6.64 1.65
C LEU A 61 -23.54 7.54 0.60
N ASN A 62 -24.28 8.56 1.01
CA ASN A 62 -24.91 9.53 0.09
C ASN A 62 -23.89 10.49 -0.56
N ARG A 63 -22.61 10.12 -0.60
CA ARG A 63 -21.50 10.95 -1.09
C ARG A 63 -20.26 10.12 -1.34
N SER A 64 -19.38 10.59 -2.20
CA SER A 64 -18.03 10.02 -2.36
C SER A 64 -17.18 10.19 -1.11
N ILE A 65 -16.22 9.30 -0.93
CA ILE A 65 -15.19 9.40 0.13
C ILE A 65 -14.01 10.16 -0.44
N ASN A 66 -13.83 11.40 -0.01
CA ASN A 66 -12.63 12.17 -0.35
C ASN A 66 -11.42 11.57 0.37
N THR A 67 -10.40 11.22 -0.38
CA THR A 67 -9.26 10.46 0.12
C THR A 67 -7.95 11.13 -0.28
N ASN A 68 -7.08 11.41 0.67
CA ASN A 68 -5.71 11.77 0.39
C ASN A 68 -4.86 10.49 0.29
N ILE A 69 -4.02 10.42 -0.75
CA ILE A 69 -3.15 9.28 -1.02
C ILE A 69 -1.71 9.80 -1.13
N TYR A 70 -0.85 9.33 -0.24
CA TYR A 70 0.57 9.57 -0.31
C TYR A 70 1.25 8.45 -1.10
N LEU A 71 1.99 8.82 -2.13
CA LEU A 71 2.87 7.95 -2.88
C LEU A 71 4.31 8.27 -2.52
N PRO A 72 5.16 7.27 -2.19
CA PRO A 72 6.50 7.50 -1.69
C PRO A 72 7.43 8.15 -2.73
N PRO A 73 8.57 8.72 -2.31
CA PRO A 73 9.61 9.14 -3.24
C PRO A 73 9.94 8.03 -4.23
N CYS A 74 10.08 8.39 -5.51
CA CYS A 74 10.35 7.43 -6.57
C CYS A 74 9.30 6.30 -6.73
N TYR A 75 8.04 6.61 -6.47
CA TYR A 75 6.95 5.65 -6.69
C TYR A 75 6.96 5.11 -8.12
N ASP A 76 6.98 3.79 -8.24
CA ASP A 76 6.88 3.06 -9.51
C ASP A 76 5.49 2.40 -9.63
N PRO A 77 4.64 2.85 -10.57
CA PRO A 77 3.31 2.28 -10.76
C PRO A 77 3.33 0.83 -11.30
N LYS A 78 4.50 0.32 -11.64
CA LYS A 78 4.71 -1.05 -12.15
C LYS A 78 5.52 -1.91 -11.18
N LYS A 79 5.69 -1.48 -9.93
CA LYS A 79 6.44 -2.23 -8.93
C LYS A 79 5.87 -3.63 -8.79
N GLU A 80 6.70 -4.64 -9.08
CA GLU A 80 6.35 -6.04 -8.90
C GLU A 80 6.06 -6.34 -7.42
N GLY A 81 4.97 -7.05 -7.14
CA GLY A 81 4.48 -7.33 -5.79
C GLY A 81 3.83 -6.15 -5.08
N GLY A 82 3.92 -4.93 -5.64
CA GLY A 82 3.34 -3.72 -5.06
C GLY A 82 4.08 -3.20 -3.82
N TYR A 83 3.63 -2.05 -3.33
CA TYR A 83 4.11 -1.46 -2.07
C TYR A 83 3.27 -1.99 -0.89
N PRO A 84 3.85 -2.20 0.29
CA PRO A 84 3.05 -2.27 1.51
C PRO A 84 2.29 -0.96 1.67
N TRP A 85 1.12 -1.00 2.31
CA TRP A 85 0.31 0.19 2.44
C TRP A 85 -0.46 0.26 3.75
N LEU A 86 -0.73 1.49 4.14
CA LEU A 86 -1.30 1.84 5.43
C LEU A 86 -2.50 2.75 5.22
N ILE A 87 -3.66 2.36 5.74
CA ILE A 87 -4.82 3.24 5.85
C ILE A 87 -4.73 3.96 7.19
N MET A 88 -4.76 5.31 7.16
CA MET A 88 -4.68 6.16 8.36
C MET A 88 -5.95 7.00 8.53
N LEU A 89 -6.74 6.64 9.55
CA LEU A 89 -8.03 7.24 9.82
C LEU A 89 -7.91 8.39 10.82
N HIS A 90 -8.58 9.51 10.51
CA HIS A 90 -8.58 10.72 11.33
C HIS A 90 -9.48 10.60 12.56
N GLY A 91 -9.27 11.47 13.56
CA GLY A 91 -10.09 11.57 14.76
C GLY A 91 -11.44 12.24 14.51
N GLN A 92 -12.29 12.19 15.54
CA GLN A 92 -13.59 12.84 15.51
C GLN A 92 -13.44 14.36 15.25
N ALA A 93 -14.34 14.93 14.46
CA ALA A 93 -14.36 16.34 14.07
C ALA A 93 -13.15 16.84 13.27
N ALA A 94 -12.27 15.93 12.83
CA ALA A 94 -11.18 16.21 11.91
C ALA A 94 -11.52 15.81 10.46
N THR A 95 -10.56 15.87 9.56
CA THR A 95 -10.71 15.49 8.16
C THR A 95 -9.57 14.56 7.72
N ASN A 96 -9.63 14.09 6.48
CA ASN A 96 -8.54 13.35 5.86
C ASN A 96 -7.20 14.12 5.74
N ALA A 97 -7.19 15.42 6.06
CA ALA A 97 -5.98 16.23 6.13
C ALA A 97 -5.24 16.10 7.48
N GLN A 98 -5.88 15.58 8.53
CA GLN A 98 -5.30 15.57 9.87
C GLN A 98 -3.91 14.92 9.92
N TRP A 99 -3.72 13.77 9.31
CA TRP A 99 -2.42 13.12 9.30
C TRP A 99 -1.36 13.86 8.49
N LEU A 100 -1.77 14.63 7.46
CA LEU A 100 -0.87 15.55 6.74
C LEU A 100 -0.44 16.70 7.65
N GLU A 101 -1.38 17.28 8.39
CA GLU A 101 -1.15 18.38 9.33
C GLU A 101 -0.27 17.95 10.51
N LEU A 102 -0.38 16.68 10.93
CA LEU A 102 0.49 16.08 11.96
C LEU A 102 1.90 15.76 11.46
N GLY A 103 2.18 15.91 10.16
CA GLY A 103 3.49 15.70 9.56
C GLY A 103 3.81 14.25 9.15
N LEU A 104 2.81 13.37 9.07
CA LEU A 104 3.00 11.95 8.77
C LEU A 104 3.75 11.72 7.45
N THR A 105 3.39 12.46 6.40
CA THR A 105 4.02 12.30 5.07
C THR A 105 5.44 12.84 5.03
N ASN A 106 5.74 13.93 5.74
CA ASN A 106 7.10 14.45 5.87
C ASN A 106 7.98 13.44 6.62
N ALA A 107 7.49 12.87 7.71
CA ALA A 107 8.19 11.81 8.43
C ALA A 107 8.41 10.56 7.54
N ALA A 108 7.44 10.20 6.70
CA ALA A 108 7.59 9.11 5.74
C ALA A 108 8.70 9.39 4.72
N ASP A 109 8.75 10.61 4.16
CA ASP A 109 9.81 11.02 3.23
C ASP A 109 11.19 10.92 3.88
N ASP A 110 11.35 11.43 5.09
CA ASP A 110 12.61 11.41 5.83
C ASP A 110 13.07 9.96 6.12
N LEU A 111 12.17 9.13 6.62
CA LEU A 111 12.49 7.75 6.96
C LEU A 111 12.76 6.86 5.74
N ILE A 112 12.07 7.10 4.62
CA ILE A 112 12.29 6.38 3.36
C ILE A 112 13.62 6.81 2.73
N THR A 113 13.92 8.10 2.69
CA THR A 113 15.15 8.61 2.08
C THR A 113 16.40 8.28 2.88
N SER A 114 16.28 8.23 4.22
CA SER A 114 17.34 7.72 5.11
C SER A 114 17.47 6.20 5.08
N LYS A 115 16.53 5.49 4.43
CA LYS A 115 16.46 4.02 4.37
C LYS A 115 16.19 3.35 5.72
N GLU A 116 15.60 4.05 6.65
CA GLU A 116 15.15 3.49 7.92
C GLU A 116 13.91 2.59 7.73
N ILE A 117 13.04 2.96 6.78
CA ILE A 117 11.88 2.15 6.41
C ILE A 117 11.83 1.90 4.90
N GLN A 118 11.18 0.84 4.50
CA GLN A 118 10.87 0.60 3.09
C GLN A 118 9.80 1.58 2.60
N PRO A 119 9.81 1.94 1.28
CA PRO A 119 8.75 2.75 0.70
C PRO A 119 7.39 2.10 0.86
N LEU A 120 6.37 2.90 1.26
CA LEU A 120 4.99 2.48 1.45
C LEU A 120 4.01 3.52 0.89
N VAL A 121 2.80 3.09 0.57
CA VAL A 121 1.68 3.97 0.22
C VAL A 121 0.85 4.24 1.48
N ILE A 122 0.39 5.50 1.67
CA ILE A 122 -0.49 5.84 2.79
C ILE A 122 -1.81 6.38 2.24
N VAL A 123 -2.91 5.85 2.71
CA VAL A 123 -4.27 6.19 2.28
C VAL A 123 -5.01 6.81 3.46
N MET A 124 -5.52 8.01 3.29
CA MET A 124 -6.17 8.78 4.35
C MET A 124 -7.59 9.16 3.89
N PRO A 125 -8.57 8.27 4.07
CA PRO A 125 -9.96 8.53 3.69
C PRO A 125 -10.65 9.45 4.70
N PHE A 126 -11.64 10.21 4.22
CA PHE A 126 -12.47 11.07 5.05
C PHE A 126 -13.69 10.32 5.57
N GLU A 127 -13.74 10.07 6.86
CA GLU A 127 -14.96 9.66 7.54
C GLU A 127 -15.81 10.89 7.86
N VAL A 128 -16.97 10.96 7.23
CA VAL A 128 -17.83 12.14 7.30
C VAL A 128 -18.76 12.17 8.50
N THR A 129 -19.04 11.02 9.06
CA THR A 129 -20.08 10.89 10.09
C THR A 129 -19.50 11.08 11.48
N TRP A 130 -20.01 12.07 12.19
CA TRP A 130 -19.63 12.36 13.56
C TRP A 130 -20.43 11.57 14.60
N THR A 131 -21.31 10.77 14.12
CA THR A 131 -22.23 9.96 14.87
C THR A 131 -21.89 8.51 14.64
N PRO A 132 -22.64 7.66 15.03
CA PRO A 132 -22.51 6.44 15.76
C PRO A 132 -21.40 5.50 15.27
N GLY A 133 -21.18 4.47 16.03
CA GLY A 133 -20.22 3.42 15.70
C GLY A 133 -20.67 2.52 14.54
N PRO A 134 -19.98 1.39 14.30
CA PRO A 134 -20.16 0.53 13.11
C PRO A 134 -21.59 0.04 12.85
N ARG A 135 -22.42 -0.05 13.88
CA ARG A 135 -23.81 -0.54 13.72
C ARG A 135 -24.76 0.43 13.02
N GLU A 136 -24.41 1.69 12.93
CA GLU A 136 -25.28 2.76 12.44
C GLU A 136 -24.63 3.55 11.29
N SER A 137 -23.36 3.34 11.06
CA SER A 137 -22.58 3.91 9.96
C SER A 137 -22.30 2.80 8.95
N GLN A 138 -22.33 3.13 7.67
CA GLN A 138 -21.91 2.25 6.58
C GLN A 138 -20.48 2.61 6.10
N PHE A 139 -19.69 3.27 6.94
CA PHE A 139 -18.35 3.69 6.58
C PHE A 139 -17.39 2.51 6.43
N ASP A 140 -17.50 1.50 7.29
CA ASP A 140 -16.77 0.24 7.18
C ASP A 140 -17.06 -0.48 5.86
N GLU A 141 -18.34 -0.64 5.50
CA GLU A 141 -18.74 -1.23 4.23
C GLU A 141 -18.19 -0.43 3.05
N ALA A 142 -18.31 0.91 3.08
CA ALA A 142 -17.79 1.77 2.03
C ALA A 142 -16.27 1.70 1.92
N LEU A 143 -15.56 1.61 3.02
CA LEU A 143 -14.10 1.46 3.02
C LEU A 143 -13.68 0.11 2.43
N MET A 144 -14.37 -0.97 2.82
CA MET A 144 -14.04 -2.33 2.39
C MET A 144 -14.45 -2.62 0.95
N GLU A 145 -15.64 -2.14 0.52
CA GLU A 145 -16.21 -2.51 -0.77
C GLU A 145 -15.89 -1.51 -1.89
N ASP A 146 -15.54 -0.26 -1.54
CA ASP A 146 -15.30 0.79 -2.53
C ASP A 146 -13.87 1.36 -2.43
N VAL A 147 -13.42 1.81 -1.24
CA VAL A 147 -12.10 2.45 -1.12
C VAL A 147 -10.98 1.44 -1.34
N LEU A 148 -11.03 0.30 -0.68
CA LEU A 148 -9.97 -0.71 -0.74
C LEU A 148 -9.78 -1.25 -2.16
N PRO A 149 -10.83 -1.69 -2.90
CA PRO A 149 -10.70 -2.09 -4.29
C PRO A 149 -10.20 -0.96 -5.20
N HIS A 150 -10.68 0.28 -5.00
CA HIS A 150 -10.20 1.43 -5.77
C HIS A 150 -8.68 1.62 -5.64
N ILE A 151 -8.15 1.50 -4.43
CA ILE A 151 -6.70 1.62 -4.20
C ILE A 151 -5.95 0.46 -4.88
N GLU A 152 -6.44 -0.77 -4.76
CA GLU A 152 -5.82 -1.96 -5.35
C GLU A 152 -5.85 -2.00 -6.89
N GLU A 153 -6.81 -1.34 -7.49
CA GLU A 153 -6.95 -1.27 -8.95
C GLU A 153 -6.12 -0.14 -9.59
N ASN A 154 -5.94 0.97 -8.87
CA ASN A 154 -5.36 2.18 -9.44
C ASN A 154 -3.92 2.44 -8.98
N TYR A 155 -3.43 1.75 -7.96
CA TYR A 155 -2.09 1.95 -7.40
C TYR A 155 -1.33 0.63 -7.27
N ALA A 156 0.00 0.71 -7.40
CA ALA A 156 0.87 -0.45 -7.25
C ALA A 156 1.02 -0.85 -5.76
N VAL A 157 -0.05 -1.34 -5.15
CA VAL A 157 -0.06 -1.81 -3.77
C VAL A 157 -0.13 -3.34 -3.69
N CYS A 158 0.44 -3.90 -2.64
CA CYS A 158 0.37 -5.33 -2.36
C CYS A 158 -1.03 -5.71 -1.87
N LYS A 159 -1.60 -6.81 -2.38
CA LYS A 159 -2.99 -7.22 -2.11
C LYS A 159 -3.15 -8.18 -0.93
N GLU A 160 -2.05 -8.61 -0.34
CA GLU A 160 -2.08 -9.57 0.75
C GLU A 160 -2.20 -8.89 2.11
N ARG A 161 -2.85 -9.57 3.07
CA ARG A 161 -2.99 -9.05 4.43
C ARG A 161 -1.67 -8.70 5.12
N THR A 162 -0.60 -9.42 4.78
CA THR A 162 0.74 -9.26 5.38
C THR A 162 1.43 -7.95 4.99
N CYS A 163 0.90 -7.24 4.01
CA CYS A 163 1.39 -5.93 3.57
C CYS A 163 0.31 -4.85 3.62
N ARG A 164 -0.81 -5.11 4.31
CA ARG A 164 -1.90 -4.16 4.49
C ARG A 164 -2.11 -3.87 5.97
N ALA A 165 -1.98 -2.60 6.33
CA ALA A 165 -2.20 -2.09 7.67
C ALA A 165 -3.35 -1.09 7.71
N ILE A 166 -4.01 -1.03 8.86
CA ILE A 166 -4.97 0.01 9.16
C ILE A 166 -4.63 0.62 10.52
N GLY A 167 -4.69 1.94 10.61
CA GLY A 167 -4.46 2.66 11.85
C GLY A 167 -5.25 3.94 11.92
N GLY A 168 -5.23 4.58 13.08
CA GLY A 168 -5.89 5.85 13.27
C GLY A 168 -5.77 6.36 14.68
N LEU A 169 -6.13 7.61 14.88
CA LEU A 169 -6.14 8.23 16.20
C LEU A 169 -7.56 8.42 16.72
N SER A 170 -7.75 8.26 18.04
CA SER A 170 -9.02 8.49 18.70
C SER A 170 -10.17 7.73 18.00
N ARG A 171 -11.16 8.42 17.43
CA ARG A 171 -12.23 7.79 16.63
C ARG A 171 -11.71 7.00 15.42
N GLY A 172 -10.70 7.48 14.73
CA GLY A 172 -10.08 6.74 13.63
C GLY A 172 -9.43 5.44 14.07
N GLY A 173 -8.83 5.44 15.26
CA GLY A 173 -8.31 4.22 15.89
C GLY A 173 -9.42 3.22 16.26
N ASN A 174 -10.60 3.70 16.68
CA ASN A 174 -11.77 2.83 16.89
C ASN A 174 -12.15 2.07 15.61
N TRP A 175 -12.20 2.79 14.47
CA TRP A 175 -12.46 2.16 13.18
C TRP A 175 -11.35 1.18 12.78
N ALA A 176 -10.09 1.52 13.05
CA ALA A 176 -8.97 0.63 12.77
C ALA A 176 -9.05 -0.67 13.57
N VAL A 177 -9.39 -0.58 14.86
CA VAL A 177 -9.62 -1.75 15.71
C VAL A 177 -10.81 -2.54 15.20
N HIS A 178 -11.95 -1.89 14.96
CA HIS A 178 -13.14 -2.55 14.43
C HIS A 178 -12.82 -3.38 13.18
N LEU A 179 -12.32 -2.73 12.14
CA LEU A 179 -12.02 -3.37 10.86
C LEU A 179 -10.94 -4.44 10.96
N GLY A 180 -9.91 -4.21 11.78
CA GLY A 180 -8.84 -5.17 11.97
C GLY A 180 -9.29 -6.47 12.66
N PHE A 181 -10.30 -6.40 13.52
CA PHE A 181 -10.82 -7.58 14.22
C PHE A 181 -12.07 -8.20 13.60
N VAL A 182 -12.84 -7.43 12.81
CA VAL A 182 -13.99 -7.96 12.06
C VAL A 182 -13.55 -8.59 10.74
N SER A 183 -12.46 -8.07 10.14
CA SER A 183 -11.91 -8.55 8.86
C SER A 183 -10.42 -8.88 8.98
N PRO A 184 -10.02 -9.82 9.84
CA PRO A 184 -8.62 -10.15 10.09
C PRO A 184 -7.92 -10.80 8.88
N GLU A 185 -8.69 -11.33 7.92
CA GLU A 185 -8.19 -11.83 6.63
C GLU A 185 -7.76 -10.70 5.69
N VAL A 186 -8.17 -9.45 5.97
CA VAL A 186 -7.84 -8.27 5.16
C VAL A 186 -6.66 -7.51 5.74
N PHE A 187 -6.66 -7.28 7.05
CA PHE A 187 -5.64 -6.47 7.73
C PHE A 187 -4.75 -7.34 8.64
N GLY A 188 -3.45 -7.36 8.37
CA GLY A 188 -2.48 -8.04 9.23
C GLY A 188 -1.94 -7.17 10.37
N ILE A 189 -2.15 -5.86 10.30
CA ILE A 189 -1.55 -4.87 11.20
C ILE A 189 -2.58 -3.82 11.57
N VAL A 190 -2.71 -3.54 12.86
CA VAL A 190 -3.65 -2.56 13.43
C VAL A 190 -2.91 -1.56 14.31
N GLY A 191 -3.12 -0.26 14.11
CA GLY A 191 -2.60 0.78 14.98
C GLY A 191 -3.72 1.60 15.62
N ALA A 192 -3.69 1.71 16.94
CA ALA A 192 -4.70 2.37 17.75
C ALA A 192 -4.05 3.46 18.61
N HIS A 193 -4.07 4.71 18.09
CA HIS A 193 -3.40 5.84 18.71
C HIS A 193 -4.38 6.64 19.59
N SER A 194 -4.16 6.68 20.91
CA SER A 194 -5.07 7.32 21.87
C SER A 194 -6.53 6.88 21.69
N THR A 195 -6.78 5.58 21.59
CA THR A 195 -8.04 5.03 21.10
C THR A 195 -8.90 4.47 22.22
N PRO A 196 -10.02 5.12 22.59
CA PRO A 196 -11.10 4.45 23.30
C PRO A 196 -11.85 3.53 22.34
N LEU A 197 -12.39 2.41 22.81
CA LEU A 197 -13.09 1.48 21.92
C LEU A 197 -14.55 1.87 21.69
N PHE A 198 -15.09 1.54 20.50
CA PHE A 198 -16.53 1.55 20.27
C PHE A 198 -17.23 0.51 21.17
N TYR A 199 -18.50 0.76 21.42
CA TYR A 199 -19.30 -0.20 22.17
C TYR A 199 -19.39 -1.55 21.44
N GLY A 200 -18.99 -2.60 22.13
CA GLY A 200 -19.04 -3.97 21.60
C GLY A 200 -17.72 -4.49 21.02
N GLU A 201 -16.70 -3.64 20.81
CA GLU A 201 -15.42 -4.08 20.24
C GLU A 201 -14.65 -5.08 21.11
N LEU A 202 -14.86 -5.07 22.42
CA LEU A 202 -14.29 -6.08 23.31
C LEU A 202 -14.69 -7.51 22.93
N TRP A 203 -15.88 -7.70 22.36
CA TRP A 203 -16.31 -9.02 21.89
C TRP A 203 -15.59 -9.44 20.61
N ASN A 204 -15.33 -8.52 19.70
CA ASN A 204 -14.57 -8.79 18.47
C ASN A 204 -13.13 -9.18 18.82
N ILE A 205 -12.52 -8.48 19.78
CA ILE A 205 -11.18 -8.80 20.28
C ILE A 205 -11.15 -10.17 20.94
N GLN A 206 -12.13 -10.50 21.78
CA GLN A 206 -12.24 -11.82 22.41
C GLN A 206 -12.46 -12.94 21.39
N ALA A 207 -13.21 -12.68 20.33
CA ALA A 207 -13.42 -13.64 19.26
C ALA A 207 -12.12 -13.98 18.51
N ALA A 208 -11.17 -13.04 18.45
CA ALA A 208 -9.86 -13.27 17.83
C ALA A 208 -9.04 -14.37 18.55
N ALA A 209 -9.30 -14.63 19.83
CA ALA A 209 -8.67 -15.73 20.56
C ALA A 209 -8.95 -17.13 19.95
N GLY A 210 -10.04 -17.24 19.17
CA GLY A 210 -10.41 -18.46 18.46
C GLY A 210 -9.82 -18.59 17.04
N LEU A 211 -9.09 -17.58 16.57
CA LEU A 211 -8.46 -17.58 15.24
C LEU A 211 -7.13 -18.35 15.25
N PRO A 212 -6.73 -18.91 14.11
CA PRO A 212 -5.36 -19.39 13.95
C PRO A 212 -4.35 -18.25 14.22
N PRO A 213 -3.23 -18.53 14.89
CA PRO A 213 -2.25 -17.49 15.27
C PRO A 213 -1.81 -16.59 14.11
N GLU A 214 -1.65 -17.16 12.92
CA GLU A 214 -1.27 -16.45 11.69
C GLU A 214 -2.36 -15.51 11.17
N SER A 215 -3.61 -15.67 11.63
CA SER A 215 -4.76 -14.82 11.26
C SER A 215 -4.98 -13.68 12.25
N ILE A 216 -4.35 -13.71 13.42
CA ILE A 216 -4.47 -12.65 14.41
C ILE A 216 -3.64 -11.44 13.94
N PRO A 217 -4.18 -10.20 13.96
CA PRO A 217 -3.41 -9.02 13.58
C PRO A 217 -2.34 -8.68 14.62
N LEU A 218 -1.23 -8.09 14.18
CA LEU A 218 -0.29 -7.41 15.08
C LEU A 218 -0.88 -6.05 15.46
N VAL A 219 -0.86 -5.73 16.76
CA VAL A 219 -1.51 -4.52 17.27
C VAL A 219 -0.49 -3.58 17.91
N LEU A 220 -0.52 -2.30 17.51
CA LEU A 220 0.10 -1.20 18.23
C LEU A 220 -0.97 -0.42 18.98
N VAL A 221 -0.73 -0.16 20.24
CA VAL A 221 -1.54 0.77 21.06
C VAL A 221 -0.62 1.79 21.69
N ASP A 222 -1.02 3.05 21.70
CA ASP A 222 -0.34 4.07 22.49
C ASP A 222 -1.31 5.08 23.09
N ALA A 223 -0.90 5.73 24.15
CA ALA A 223 -1.62 6.83 24.76
C ALA A 223 -0.66 7.78 25.51
N GLY A 224 -1.03 9.04 25.63
CA GLY A 224 -0.35 9.97 26.52
C GLY A 224 -0.58 9.64 28.01
N ASP A 225 0.41 9.89 28.85
CA ASP A 225 0.31 9.67 30.30
C ASP A 225 -0.78 10.54 30.96
N LYS A 226 -1.16 11.65 30.29
CA LYS A 226 -2.20 12.61 30.71
C LYS A 226 -3.38 12.63 29.70
N ASP A 227 -3.51 11.60 28.86
CA ASP A 227 -4.62 11.47 27.94
C ASP A 227 -5.95 11.25 28.70
N ALA A 228 -6.99 12.00 28.32
CA ALA A 228 -8.30 11.88 28.94
C ALA A 228 -8.97 10.51 28.71
N GLU A 229 -8.59 9.82 27.65
CA GLU A 229 -9.09 8.47 27.30
C GLU A 229 -8.20 7.34 27.85
N LYS A 230 -7.15 7.65 28.57
CA LYS A 230 -6.14 6.69 29.04
C LYS A 230 -6.73 5.46 29.74
N GLU A 231 -7.72 5.63 30.60
CA GLU A 231 -8.36 4.53 31.32
C GLU A 231 -9.00 3.54 30.33
N LYS A 232 -9.71 4.05 29.32
CA LYS A 232 -10.33 3.22 28.27
C LYS A 232 -9.30 2.53 27.38
N VAL A 233 -8.19 3.23 27.07
CA VAL A 233 -7.06 2.63 26.36
C VAL A 233 -6.46 1.47 27.17
N GLN A 234 -6.37 1.63 28.50
CA GLN A 234 -5.88 0.57 29.38
C GLN A 234 -6.83 -0.64 29.47
N GLU A 235 -8.16 -0.41 29.40
CA GLU A 235 -9.15 -1.49 29.27
C GLU A 235 -8.96 -2.25 27.96
N PHE A 236 -8.70 -1.54 26.85
CA PHE A 236 -8.39 -2.16 25.57
C PHE A 236 -7.12 -3.02 25.62
N VAL A 237 -6.03 -2.50 26.17
CA VAL A 237 -4.78 -3.24 26.35
C VAL A 237 -4.99 -4.51 27.19
N THR A 238 -5.82 -4.41 28.22
CA THR A 238 -6.18 -5.57 29.06
C THR A 238 -6.94 -6.61 28.26
N ALA A 239 -7.89 -6.19 27.42
CA ALA A 239 -8.65 -7.10 26.55
C ALA A 239 -7.76 -7.81 25.52
N LEU A 240 -6.79 -7.12 24.91
CA LEU A 240 -5.81 -7.74 24.01
C LEU A 240 -5.00 -8.82 24.73
N LYS A 241 -4.52 -8.51 25.92
CA LYS A 241 -3.76 -9.45 26.76
C LYS A 241 -4.57 -10.69 27.10
N ASP A 242 -5.82 -10.50 27.56
CA ASP A 242 -6.70 -11.60 27.98
C ASP A 242 -7.12 -12.49 26.81
N ALA A 243 -7.23 -11.91 25.60
CA ALA A 243 -7.50 -12.63 24.36
C ALA A 243 -6.24 -13.29 23.74
N GLY A 244 -5.05 -13.07 24.29
CA GLY A 244 -3.79 -13.60 23.73
C GLY A 244 -3.40 -12.96 22.39
N VAL A 245 -3.93 -11.78 22.07
CA VAL A 245 -3.59 -11.04 20.86
C VAL A 245 -2.20 -10.44 20.99
N PRO A 246 -1.28 -10.61 20.01
CA PRO A 246 0.03 -9.97 20.03
C PRO A 246 -0.10 -8.45 19.93
N TYR A 247 0.40 -7.74 20.93
CA TYR A 247 0.36 -6.28 20.93
C TYR A 247 1.66 -5.67 21.45
N GLN A 248 1.89 -4.39 21.12
CA GLN A 248 2.83 -3.50 21.77
C GLN A 248 2.04 -2.31 22.33
N PHE A 249 2.38 -1.92 23.54
CA PHE A 249 1.78 -0.74 24.17
C PHE A 249 2.86 0.24 24.58
N PHE A 250 2.69 1.49 24.19
CA PHE A 250 3.56 2.59 24.60
C PHE A 250 2.77 3.68 25.32
N GLU A 251 3.31 4.14 26.43
CA GLU A 251 2.81 5.32 27.13
C GLU A 251 3.90 6.37 27.06
N PHE A 252 3.59 7.50 26.44
CA PHE A 252 4.51 8.63 26.33
C PHE A 252 3.96 9.83 27.11
N GLU A 253 4.82 10.83 27.37
CA GLU A 253 4.35 12.06 27.96
C GLU A 253 3.45 12.83 26.99
N GLY A 254 2.22 13.20 27.43
CA GLY A 254 1.32 14.03 26.63
C GLY A 254 -0.15 13.83 26.94
N ARG A 255 -0.98 14.48 26.13
CA ARG A 255 -2.44 14.53 26.25
C ARG A 255 -3.11 14.06 24.95
N HIS A 256 -4.45 13.99 24.97
CA HIS A 256 -5.26 13.73 23.77
C HIS A 256 -5.30 14.94 22.85
N GLU A 257 -4.20 15.25 22.19
CA GLU A 257 -4.05 16.48 21.42
C GLU A 257 -3.07 16.34 20.24
N PRO A 258 -3.18 17.20 19.20
CA PRO A 258 -2.35 17.12 18.00
C PRO A 258 -0.84 17.11 18.26
N SER A 259 -0.37 17.84 19.27
CA SER A 259 1.05 17.90 19.64
C SER A 259 1.61 16.54 20.05
N TYR A 260 0.79 15.72 20.73
CA TYR A 260 1.16 14.36 21.10
C TYR A 260 1.35 13.50 19.86
N TRP A 261 0.35 13.39 19.01
CA TRP A 261 0.43 12.53 17.83
C TRP A 261 1.51 13.00 16.84
N SER A 262 1.65 14.31 16.63
CA SER A 262 2.70 14.86 15.77
C SER A 262 4.11 14.51 16.25
N ALA A 263 4.34 14.45 17.55
CA ALA A 263 5.63 14.05 18.12
C ALA A 263 5.98 12.58 17.86
N HIS A 264 4.97 11.73 17.61
CA HIS A 264 5.16 10.27 17.50
C HIS A 264 4.91 9.70 16.10
N VAL A 265 4.59 10.51 15.08
CA VAL A 265 4.32 10.00 13.71
C VAL A 265 5.49 9.18 13.14
N ALA A 266 6.74 9.56 13.42
CA ALA A 266 7.90 8.82 12.97
C ALA A 266 8.02 7.45 13.66
N ASP A 267 7.69 7.36 14.94
CA ASP A 267 7.71 6.11 15.70
C ASP A 267 6.60 5.16 15.23
N TYR A 268 5.41 5.69 14.93
CA TYR A 268 4.33 4.93 14.33
C TYR A 268 4.77 4.32 12.99
N LEU A 269 5.36 5.10 12.09
CA LEU A 269 5.83 4.62 10.79
C LEU A 269 6.92 3.57 10.91
N ARG A 270 7.86 3.71 11.85
CA ARG A 270 8.88 2.70 12.13
C ARG A 270 8.25 1.38 12.58
N TRP A 271 7.26 1.48 13.45
CA TRP A 271 6.57 0.29 13.94
C TRP A 271 5.80 -0.42 12.82
N TYR A 272 5.03 0.31 12.00
CA TYR A 272 4.32 -0.27 10.86
C TYR A 272 5.28 -0.95 9.88
N ALA A 273 6.41 -0.32 9.58
CA ALA A 273 7.42 -0.87 8.69
C ALA A 273 8.05 -2.16 9.25
N GLN A 274 8.31 -2.21 10.55
CA GLN A 274 8.79 -3.43 11.22
C GLN A 274 7.73 -4.53 11.21
N ALA A 275 6.46 -4.19 11.45
CA ALA A 275 5.36 -5.13 11.41
C ALA A 275 5.17 -5.73 10.01
N PHE A 276 5.25 -4.93 8.94
CA PHE A 276 5.26 -5.42 7.56
C PHE A 276 6.41 -6.40 7.32
N THR A 277 7.63 -6.03 7.71
CA THR A 277 8.81 -6.88 7.55
C THR A 277 8.65 -8.21 8.28
N ARG A 278 8.13 -8.17 9.50
CA ARG A 278 7.88 -9.37 10.30
C ARG A 278 6.90 -10.31 9.60
N LEU A 279 5.71 -9.83 9.23
CA LEU A 279 4.67 -10.66 8.60
C LEU A 279 5.07 -11.20 7.21
N GLN A 280 5.96 -10.51 6.50
CA GLN A 280 6.47 -10.98 5.22
C GLN A 280 7.59 -12.01 5.36
N SER A 281 8.30 -12.03 6.49
CA SER A 281 9.37 -13.01 6.77
C SER A 281 8.87 -14.33 7.35
N GLU A 282 7.67 -14.37 7.90
CA GLU A 282 7.04 -15.56 8.50
C GLU A 282 6.32 -16.45 7.46
N LYS A 283 6.38 -16.08 6.16
CA LYS A 283 5.92 -16.88 5.01
C LYS A 283 7.01 -17.83 4.53
#